data_4469c11e845439f0403c446d29a6daee
#
_entry.id   4469c11e845439f0403c446d29a6daee
#
_cell.length_a   1.000
_cell.length_b   1.000
_cell.length_c   1.000
_cell.angle_alpha   90.00
_cell.angle_beta   90.00
_cell.angle_gamma   90.00
#
_symmetry.space_group_name_H-M   'P 1'
#
loop_
_entity.id
_entity.type
_entity.pdbx_description
1 polymer ?
#
loop_
_entity_poly.entity_id
_entity_poly.type
_entity_poly.pdbx_seq_one_letter_code
_entity_poly.pdbx_strand_id
1 'polypeptide(L)'
;QSPTLAMICTRFLENKNFIPQKYWQLKLQSAKDDITFTALSADKYDAQQTAIDTLQRIKEAETVRVKSVERKEVNQEPSLLYDLTSLQKEANTKLNFSADKTLSIAQKLYEGKLISYPRTGSRYISQDVFEEIPERLVNLEQYARFAGYAAGMKGKALNSRSVNDGKVTDHHALIVTENLPGKMEADEQAIYELIAGRMLEAFSEKCVKDVTSVTLECAGSLFTVKGSVTKSAGWRAVFGEKEDGEDNATLPVMQDGNSLSLSGIELLEKQTKPKPLHTESSLLSSMETAGKELENAELKASMKDTGIGTPATRAAIIETLFSRQYIIREKKNLVPTEKGLAVYNIIRDKKIADVEMTGMWENTLAKIESGEMTPDTFRKGIEVYARQITAELLDVQLSFASGGNCVCPKCKTGRILFYPKVAKCSN
;
A
#
# COMPACT_ATOMS: atom_id res chain seq x y z
N GLN A 1 -8.42 -17.58 0.43
CA GLN A 1 -7.04 -18.09 0.46
C GLN A 1 -6.47 -18.23 -0.96
N SER A 2 -7.19 -18.92 -1.89
CA SER A 2 -6.71 -19.17 -3.25
C SER A 2 -6.47 -17.87 -4.05
N PRO A 3 -7.39 -16.88 -4.08
CA PRO A 3 -7.12 -15.61 -4.73
C PRO A 3 -5.95 -14.85 -4.11
N THR A 4 -5.80 -14.90 -2.78
CA THR A 4 -4.69 -14.25 -2.08
C THR A 4 -3.34 -14.87 -2.45
N LEU A 5 -3.26 -16.21 -2.53
CA LEU A 5 -2.08 -16.90 -3.03
C LEU A 5 -1.78 -16.52 -4.49
N ALA A 6 -2.82 -16.44 -5.32
CA ALA A 6 -2.68 -16.05 -6.72
C ALA A 6 -2.10 -14.63 -6.85
N MET A 7 -2.55 -13.65 -6.06
CA MET A 7 -1.99 -12.30 -6.05
C MET A 7 -0.49 -12.29 -5.77
N ILE A 8 -0.04 -13.07 -4.77
CA ILE A 8 1.38 -13.15 -4.39
C ILE A 8 2.20 -13.81 -5.50
N CYS A 9 1.73 -14.96 -6.02
CA CYS A 9 2.44 -15.73 -7.04
C CYS A 9 2.54 -14.95 -8.36
N THR A 10 1.45 -14.32 -8.81
CA THR A 10 1.42 -13.49 -10.02
C THR A 10 2.43 -12.35 -9.91
N ARG A 11 2.40 -11.59 -8.80
CA ARG A 11 3.36 -10.50 -8.57
C ARG A 11 4.80 -10.98 -8.52
N PHE A 12 5.06 -12.13 -7.92
CA PHE A 12 6.38 -12.73 -7.86
C PHE A 12 6.89 -13.10 -9.26
N LEU A 13 6.05 -13.74 -10.08
CA LEU A 13 6.42 -14.13 -11.44
C LEU A 13 6.60 -12.91 -12.37
N GLU A 14 5.73 -11.90 -12.27
CA GLU A 14 5.89 -10.63 -12.98
C GLU A 14 7.23 -9.96 -12.63
N ASN A 15 7.56 -9.92 -11.34
CA ASN A 15 8.81 -9.32 -10.86
C ASN A 15 10.03 -10.12 -11.33
N LYS A 16 10.00 -11.47 -11.20
CA LYS A 16 11.09 -12.36 -11.55
C LYS A 16 11.38 -12.39 -13.05
N ASN A 17 10.33 -12.33 -13.87
CA ASN A 17 10.42 -12.41 -15.32
C ASN A 17 10.52 -11.03 -16.00
N PHE A 18 10.56 -9.96 -15.21
CA PHE A 18 10.65 -8.60 -15.73
C PHE A 18 11.99 -8.38 -16.41
N ILE A 19 11.96 -7.85 -17.62
CA ILE A 19 13.16 -7.47 -18.39
C ILE A 19 13.30 -5.95 -18.30
N PRO A 20 14.30 -5.44 -17.55
CA PRO A 20 14.53 -4.00 -17.46
C PRO A 20 14.88 -3.41 -18.83
N GLN A 21 14.24 -2.30 -19.17
CA GLN A 21 14.55 -1.52 -20.37
C GLN A 21 15.31 -0.28 -19.97
N LYS A 22 16.44 -0.03 -20.63
CA LYS A 22 17.21 1.19 -20.45
C LYS A 22 16.51 2.36 -21.12
N TYR A 23 16.61 3.51 -20.49
CA TYR A 23 16.22 4.80 -21.06
C TYR A 23 17.14 5.89 -20.51
N TRP A 24 17.19 7.02 -21.19
CA TRP A 24 18.05 8.11 -20.79
C TRP A 24 17.19 9.35 -20.51
N GLN A 25 17.66 10.17 -19.57
CA GLN A 25 17.11 11.49 -19.26
C GLN A 25 18.26 12.49 -19.10
N LEU A 26 17.99 13.74 -19.41
CA LEU A 26 18.93 14.81 -19.17
C LEU A 26 18.59 15.52 -17.85
N LYS A 27 19.62 15.82 -17.06
CA LYS A 27 19.52 16.58 -15.82
C LYS A 27 20.24 17.90 -16.01
N LEU A 28 19.47 18.96 -16.10
CA LEU A 28 19.94 20.33 -16.26
C LEU A 28 20.20 20.92 -14.89
N GLN A 29 21.30 21.64 -14.74
CA GLN A 29 21.62 22.46 -13.58
C GLN A 29 21.62 23.92 -13.98
N SER A 30 20.92 24.75 -13.20
CA SER A 30 20.82 26.20 -13.41
C SER A 30 20.82 26.91 -12.07
N ALA A 31 21.07 28.22 -12.10
CA ALA A 31 21.09 29.07 -10.92
C ALA A 31 20.38 30.39 -11.18
N LYS A 32 19.78 30.95 -10.13
CA LYS A 32 19.28 32.33 -10.06
C LYS A 32 19.39 32.83 -8.62
N ASP A 33 19.83 34.09 -8.45
CA ASP A 33 19.92 34.73 -7.13
C ASP A 33 20.69 33.86 -6.10
N ASP A 34 21.82 33.25 -6.50
CA ASP A 34 22.69 32.36 -5.72
C ASP A 34 22.01 30.99 -5.31
N ILE A 35 20.79 30.73 -5.77
CA ILE A 35 20.11 29.48 -5.55
C ILE A 35 20.31 28.58 -6.76
N THR A 36 21.05 27.48 -6.58
CA THR A 36 21.24 26.44 -7.59
C THR A 36 20.15 25.41 -7.49
N PHE A 37 19.61 24.98 -8.62
CA PHE A 37 18.59 23.92 -8.68
C PHE A 37 18.82 23.01 -9.89
N THR A 38 18.19 21.86 -9.89
CA THR A 38 18.26 20.88 -10.99
C THR A 38 16.87 20.61 -11.55
N ALA A 39 16.79 20.44 -12.87
CA ALA A 39 15.57 20.08 -13.58
C ALA A 39 15.80 18.84 -14.46
N LEU A 40 14.81 17.96 -14.55
CA LEU A 40 14.88 16.78 -15.41
C LEU A 40 14.19 17.05 -16.76
N SER A 41 14.74 16.48 -17.83
CA SER A 41 14.08 16.51 -19.13
C SER A 41 12.67 15.93 -19.04
N ALA A 42 11.70 16.60 -19.65
CA ALA A 42 10.33 16.09 -19.77
C ALA A 42 10.30 14.79 -20.59
N ASP A 43 11.14 14.74 -21.62
CA ASP A 43 11.29 13.56 -22.48
C ASP A 43 12.19 12.51 -21.85
N LYS A 44 11.86 11.26 -22.11
CA LYS A 44 12.70 10.08 -21.88
C LYS A 44 13.14 9.56 -23.24
N TYR A 45 14.41 9.27 -23.37
CA TYR A 45 15.00 8.81 -24.62
C TYR A 45 15.23 7.31 -24.55
N ASP A 46 14.65 6.56 -25.49
CA ASP A 46 14.83 5.10 -25.57
C ASP A 46 16.16 4.73 -26.27
N ALA A 47 16.75 5.66 -27.05
CA ALA A 47 18.04 5.50 -27.71
C ALA A 47 19.08 6.44 -27.07
N GLN A 48 20.25 5.87 -26.70
CA GLN A 48 21.34 6.62 -26.12
C GLN A 48 21.87 7.73 -27.06
N GLN A 49 21.97 7.45 -28.36
CA GLN A 49 22.48 8.41 -29.32
C GLN A 49 21.62 9.66 -29.39
N THR A 50 20.29 9.51 -29.43
CA THR A 50 19.36 10.64 -29.42
C THR A 50 19.54 11.54 -28.19
N ALA A 51 19.77 10.92 -27.02
CA ALA A 51 20.04 11.63 -25.77
C ALA A 51 21.38 12.37 -25.83
N ILE A 52 22.42 11.75 -26.41
CA ILE A 52 23.75 12.37 -26.61
C ILE A 52 23.68 13.57 -27.56
N ASP A 53 22.99 13.42 -28.70
CA ASP A 53 22.82 14.49 -29.68
C ASP A 53 22.08 15.70 -29.06
N THR A 54 21.07 15.43 -28.25
CA THR A 54 20.33 16.46 -27.52
C THR A 54 21.21 17.12 -26.44
N LEU A 55 21.99 16.31 -25.69
CA LEU A 55 22.95 16.81 -24.72
C LEU A 55 23.95 17.79 -25.37
N GLN A 56 24.46 17.45 -26.56
CA GLN A 56 25.43 18.26 -27.27
C GLN A 56 24.84 19.59 -27.65
N ARG A 57 23.64 19.63 -28.22
CA ARG A 57 22.93 20.87 -28.56
C ARG A 57 22.69 21.77 -27.33
N ILE A 58 22.40 21.18 -26.19
CA ILE A 58 22.17 21.92 -24.94
C ILE A 58 23.48 22.47 -24.40
N LYS A 59 24.59 21.73 -24.49
CA LYS A 59 25.92 22.21 -24.05
C LYS A 59 26.37 23.44 -24.80
N GLU A 60 25.95 23.64 -26.05
CA GLU A 60 26.25 24.81 -26.87
C GLU A 60 25.36 26.02 -26.52
N ALA A 61 24.28 25.78 -25.75
CA ALA A 61 23.41 26.85 -25.29
C ALA A 61 23.97 27.48 -24.02
N GLU A 62 24.05 28.80 -23.96
CA GLU A 62 24.54 29.56 -22.79
C GLU A 62 23.41 29.86 -21.79
N THR A 63 22.16 29.81 -22.26
CA THR A 63 20.99 30.25 -21.48
C THR A 63 19.87 29.25 -21.47
N VAL A 64 19.12 29.28 -20.40
CA VAL A 64 17.89 28.50 -20.17
C VAL A 64 16.73 29.47 -20.00
N ARG A 65 15.67 29.32 -20.76
CA ARG A 65 14.50 30.18 -20.69
C ARG A 65 13.44 29.54 -19.77
N VAL A 66 12.88 30.34 -18.87
CA VAL A 66 11.69 29.95 -18.13
C VAL A 66 10.48 30.06 -19.05
N LYS A 67 9.88 28.91 -19.41
CA LYS A 67 8.72 28.83 -20.29
C LYS A 67 7.42 29.11 -19.56
N SER A 68 7.25 28.52 -18.37
CA SER A 68 6.10 28.77 -17.52
C SER A 68 6.39 28.50 -16.04
N VAL A 69 5.75 29.29 -15.18
CA VAL A 69 5.77 29.12 -13.74
C VAL A 69 4.34 28.99 -13.23
N GLU A 70 3.99 27.83 -12.72
CA GLU A 70 2.71 27.60 -12.06
C GLU A 70 2.88 27.58 -10.55
N ARG A 71 2.10 28.39 -9.84
CA ARG A 71 2.06 28.41 -8.37
C ARG A 71 0.67 28.01 -7.91
N LYS A 72 0.61 27.02 -7.03
CA LYS A 72 -0.66 26.53 -6.47
C LYS A 72 -0.52 26.36 -4.96
N GLU A 73 -1.49 26.89 -4.24
CA GLU A 73 -1.67 26.50 -2.85
C GLU A 73 -2.33 25.10 -2.82
N VAL A 74 -1.66 24.17 -2.17
CA VAL A 74 -2.12 22.78 -2.03
C VAL A 74 -2.52 22.55 -0.56
N ASN A 75 -3.77 22.23 -0.37
CA ASN A 75 -4.32 21.85 0.92
C ASN A 75 -4.29 20.32 1.02
N GLN A 76 -3.52 19.80 1.98
CA GLN A 76 -3.46 18.37 2.26
C GLN A 76 -4.31 18.07 3.49
N GLU A 77 -5.43 17.42 3.25
CA GLU A 77 -6.33 16.99 4.31
C GLU A 77 -5.67 15.91 5.19
N PRO A 78 -5.96 15.90 6.50
CA PRO A 78 -5.49 14.83 7.36
C PRO A 78 -6.06 13.47 6.92
N SER A 79 -5.32 12.42 7.23
CA SER A 79 -5.83 11.06 7.04
C SER A 79 -7.05 10.80 7.91
N LEU A 80 -7.98 9.98 7.41
CA LEU A 80 -9.07 9.49 8.26
C LEU A 80 -8.50 8.65 9.41
N LEU A 81 -9.30 8.45 10.45
CA LEU A 81 -9.01 7.51 11.54
C LEU A 81 -8.68 6.11 10.98
N TYR A 82 -8.11 5.26 11.82
CA TYR A 82 -7.85 3.88 11.44
C TYR A 82 -9.11 3.01 11.52
N ASP A 83 -9.29 2.17 10.51
CA ASP A 83 -9.85 0.84 10.65
C ASP A 83 -8.73 -0.18 10.93
N LEU A 84 -9.07 -1.44 11.15
CA LEU A 84 -8.07 -2.48 11.39
C LEU A 84 -7.08 -2.63 10.24
N THR A 85 -7.58 -2.63 8.99
CA THR A 85 -6.73 -2.83 7.81
C THR A 85 -5.71 -1.71 7.63
N SER A 86 -6.12 -0.45 7.79
CA SER A 86 -5.21 0.69 7.68
C SER A 86 -4.18 0.74 8.82
N LEU A 87 -4.56 0.36 10.05
CA LEU A 87 -3.62 0.19 11.14
C LEU A 87 -2.58 -0.91 10.83
N GLN A 88 -3.01 -2.08 10.36
CA GLN A 88 -2.12 -3.18 9.98
C GLN A 88 -1.15 -2.78 8.86
N LYS A 89 -1.63 -2.05 7.85
CA LYS A 89 -0.81 -1.55 6.74
C LYS A 89 0.27 -0.59 7.24
N GLU A 90 -0.07 0.33 8.12
CA GLU A 90 0.88 1.31 8.64
C GLU A 90 1.87 0.67 9.62
N ALA A 91 1.41 -0.21 10.51
CA ALA A 91 2.26 -0.97 11.41
C ALA A 91 3.25 -1.86 10.63
N ASN A 92 2.82 -2.50 9.53
CA ASN A 92 3.74 -3.25 8.68
C ASN A 92 4.78 -2.34 8.02
N THR A 93 4.38 -1.17 7.55
CA THR A 93 5.26 -0.22 6.85
C THR A 93 6.28 0.41 7.81
N LYS A 94 5.82 0.94 8.96
CA LYS A 94 6.65 1.69 9.91
C LYS A 94 7.39 0.79 10.92
N LEU A 95 6.75 -0.28 11.39
CA LEU A 95 7.25 -1.13 12.49
C LEU A 95 7.67 -2.54 12.02
N ASN A 96 7.39 -2.89 10.78
CA ASN A 96 7.59 -4.23 10.23
C ASN A 96 6.81 -5.33 11.00
N PHE A 97 5.65 -4.97 11.58
CA PHE A 97 4.77 -5.93 12.24
C PHE A 97 3.92 -6.66 11.21
N SER A 98 3.63 -7.94 11.47
CA SER A 98 2.63 -8.66 10.69
C SER A 98 1.22 -8.17 11.00
N ALA A 99 0.29 -8.43 10.08
CA ALA A 99 -1.12 -8.12 10.29
C ALA A 99 -1.69 -8.84 11.53
N ASP A 100 -1.28 -10.08 11.77
CA ASP A 100 -1.69 -10.88 12.93
C ASP A 100 -1.10 -10.33 14.23
N LYS A 101 0.20 -10.01 14.25
CA LYS A 101 0.83 -9.37 15.43
C LYS A 101 0.16 -8.04 15.76
N THR A 102 -0.13 -7.22 14.77
CA THR A 102 -0.81 -5.93 14.96
C THR A 102 -2.21 -6.12 15.56
N LEU A 103 -2.99 -7.09 15.05
CA LEU A 103 -4.31 -7.41 15.60
C LEU A 103 -4.21 -7.91 17.04
N SER A 104 -3.27 -8.80 17.32
CA SER A 104 -3.08 -9.37 18.67
C SER A 104 -2.74 -8.29 19.69
N ILE A 105 -1.88 -7.32 19.32
CA ILE A 105 -1.54 -6.19 20.19
C ILE A 105 -2.74 -5.26 20.35
N ALA A 106 -3.42 -4.91 19.27
CA ALA A 106 -4.62 -4.06 19.35
C ALA A 106 -5.72 -4.70 20.21
N GLN A 107 -5.87 -6.03 20.18
CA GLN A 107 -6.79 -6.75 21.04
C GLN A 107 -6.43 -6.62 22.52
N LYS A 108 -5.14 -6.72 22.88
CA LYS A 108 -4.67 -6.49 24.25
C LYS A 108 -4.92 -5.05 24.74
N LEU A 109 -4.66 -4.06 23.87
CA LEU A 109 -4.93 -2.66 24.19
C LEU A 109 -6.42 -2.41 24.43
N TYR A 110 -7.30 -3.05 23.65
CA TYR A 110 -8.74 -3.00 23.85
C TYR A 110 -9.17 -3.66 25.17
N GLU A 111 -8.66 -4.84 25.48
CA GLU A 111 -8.93 -5.54 26.76
C GLU A 111 -8.42 -4.73 27.95
N GLY A 112 -7.31 -3.99 27.76
CA GLY A 112 -6.81 -3.00 28.71
C GLY A 112 -7.62 -1.70 28.75
N LYS A 113 -8.71 -1.58 27.98
CA LYS A 113 -9.58 -0.39 27.87
C LYS A 113 -8.83 0.88 27.44
N LEU A 114 -7.78 0.74 26.62
CA LEU A 114 -6.97 1.86 26.14
C LEU A 114 -7.40 2.36 24.76
N ILE A 115 -8.06 1.51 23.97
CA ILE A 115 -8.56 1.82 22.64
C ILE A 115 -9.97 1.26 22.42
N SER A 116 -10.68 1.74 21.40
CA SER A 116 -11.94 1.18 20.93
C SER A 116 -11.75 -0.21 20.30
N TYR A 117 -12.85 -0.91 20.00
CA TYR A 117 -12.83 -2.28 19.48
C TYR A 117 -12.04 -2.41 18.18
N PRO A 118 -10.99 -3.28 18.11
CA PRO A 118 -10.04 -3.24 17.01
C PRO A 118 -10.54 -3.87 15.70
N ARG A 119 -11.54 -4.77 15.74
CA ARG A 119 -12.03 -5.45 14.53
C ARG A 119 -13.10 -4.62 13.83
N THR A 120 -12.78 -3.39 13.49
CA THR A 120 -13.66 -2.48 12.76
C THR A 120 -13.22 -2.30 11.31
N GLY A 121 -14.19 -2.18 10.40
CA GLY A 121 -13.98 -1.77 9.00
C GLY A 121 -14.25 -0.29 8.78
N SER A 122 -14.75 0.44 9.79
CA SER A 122 -15.05 1.85 9.68
C SER A 122 -13.82 2.72 9.98
N ARG A 123 -13.66 3.79 9.23
CA ARG A 123 -12.69 4.88 9.45
C ARG A 123 -13.38 6.15 9.97
N TYR A 124 -14.62 6.00 10.40
CA TYR A 124 -15.47 7.11 10.83
C TYR A 124 -15.97 6.87 12.24
N ILE A 125 -16.30 7.97 12.92
CA ILE A 125 -17.01 7.99 14.20
C ILE A 125 -18.36 8.67 13.98
N SER A 126 -19.30 8.43 14.89
CA SER A 126 -20.58 9.11 14.93
C SER A 126 -20.46 10.50 15.58
N GLN A 127 -21.51 11.28 15.46
CA GLN A 127 -21.54 12.64 16.01
C GLN A 127 -21.43 12.65 17.54
N ASP A 128 -22.10 11.72 18.22
CA ASP A 128 -22.05 11.56 19.67
C ASP A 128 -20.62 11.23 20.17
N VAL A 129 -19.92 10.32 19.49
CA VAL A 129 -18.51 10.02 19.80
C VAL A 129 -17.61 11.23 19.52
N PHE A 130 -17.91 12.04 18.50
CA PHE A 130 -17.14 13.24 18.21
C PHE A 130 -17.23 14.29 19.31
N GLU A 131 -18.36 14.40 19.99
CA GLU A 131 -18.56 15.31 21.14
C GLU A 131 -17.66 14.95 22.33
N GLU A 132 -17.22 13.69 22.44
CA GLU A 132 -16.29 13.23 23.49
C GLU A 132 -14.81 13.45 23.12
N ILE A 133 -14.49 13.71 21.85
CA ILE A 133 -13.08 13.83 21.40
C ILE A 133 -12.31 14.92 22.13
N PRO A 134 -12.87 16.13 22.41
CA PRO A 134 -12.14 17.16 23.15
C PRO A 134 -11.62 16.69 24.51
N GLU A 135 -12.40 15.90 25.26
CA GLU A 135 -12.00 15.35 26.56
C GLU A 135 -10.86 14.32 26.39
N ARG A 136 -10.94 13.44 25.40
CA ARG A 136 -9.91 12.46 25.09
C ARG A 136 -8.60 13.12 24.68
N LEU A 137 -8.64 14.25 23.96
CA LEU A 137 -7.45 15.04 23.62
C LEU A 137 -6.79 15.66 24.86
N VAL A 138 -7.59 16.13 25.84
CA VAL A 138 -7.07 16.63 27.13
C VAL A 138 -6.33 15.52 27.88
N ASN A 139 -6.81 14.28 27.84
CA ASN A 139 -6.11 13.15 28.43
C ASN A 139 -4.76 12.89 27.76
N LEU A 140 -4.66 13.06 26.44
CA LEU A 140 -3.38 12.94 25.73
C LEU A 140 -2.36 14.05 26.06
N GLU A 141 -2.77 15.17 26.67
CA GLU A 141 -1.84 16.16 27.24
C GLU A 141 -0.96 15.55 28.34
N GLN A 142 -1.40 14.46 28.98
CA GLN A 142 -0.64 13.75 30.00
C GLN A 142 0.28 12.67 29.43
N TYR A 143 0.16 12.35 28.15
CA TYR A 143 1.02 11.37 27.48
C TYR A 143 2.23 12.06 26.85
N ALA A 144 3.40 11.85 27.44
CA ALA A 144 4.61 12.62 27.19
C ALA A 144 4.92 12.89 25.71
N ARG A 145 4.74 11.89 24.84
CA ARG A 145 5.01 12.01 23.39
C ARG A 145 4.12 13.03 22.70
N PHE A 146 2.87 13.14 23.09
CA PHE A 146 1.87 13.96 22.42
C PHE A 146 1.42 15.18 23.22
N ALA A 147 1.92 15.33 24.44
CA ALA A 147 1.50 16.36 25.39
C ALA A 147 1.48 17.77 24.77
N GLY A 148 2.59 18.18 24.16
CA GLY A 148 2.71 19.53 23.58
C GLY A 148 1.76 19.75 22.39
N TYR A 149 1.57 18.74 21.55
CA TYR A 149 0.68 18.85 20.41
C TYR A 149 -0.80 18.86 20.83
N ALA A 150 -1.19 17.96 21.71
CA ALA A 150 -2.55 17.88 22.26
C ALA A 150 -2.96 19.18 22.96
N ALA A 151 -2.06 19.74 23.81
CA ALA A 151 -2.28 21.05 24.45
C ALA A 151 -2.50 22.18 23.41
N GLY A 152 -1.78 22.15 22.30
CA GLY A 152 -1.93 23.10 21.20
C GLY A 152 -3.24 22.99 20.40
N MET A 153 -3.97 21.90 20.55
CA MET A 153 -5.30 21.71 19.94
C MET A 153 -6.47 22.25 20.80
N LYS A 154 -6.20 22.47 22.09
CA LYS A 154 -7.22 22.93 23.04
C LYS A 154 -7.87 24.25 22.60
N GLY A 155 -9.19 24.27 22.57
CA GLY A 155 -9.98 25.44 22.17
C GLY A 155 -10.00 25.73 20.67
N LYS A 156 -9.33 24.91 19.83
CA LYS A 156 -9.43 25.01 18.38
C LYS A 156 -10.62 24.20 17.85
N ALA A 157 -11.13 24.62 16.70
CA ALA A 157 -12.11 23.81 15.96
C ALA A 157 -11.45 22.53 15.46
N LEU A 158 -12.04 21.38 15.77
CA LEU A 158 -11.58 20.09 15.32
C LEU A 158 -12.04 19.78 13.89
N ASN A 159 -11.19 19.13 13.11
CA ASN A 159 -11.55 18.67 11.78
C ASN A 159 -12.61 17.56 11.88
N SER A 160 -13.73 17.71 11.18
CA SER A 160 -14.85 16.78 11.24
C SER A 160 -14.89 15.77 10.07
N ARG A 161 -13.83 15.68 9.27
CA ARG A 161 -13.80 14.80 8.08
C ARG A 161 -13.99 13.31 8.41
N SER A 162 -13.59 12.89 9.60
CA SER A 162 -13.77 11.52 10.10
C SER A 162 -15.11 11.32 10.84
N VAL A 163 -16.02 12.29 10.79
CA VAL A 163 -17.34 12.21 11.44
C VAL A 163 -18.40 11.93 10.39
N ASN A 164 -19.07 10.78 10.46
CA ASN A 164 -20.13 10.42 9.53
C ASN A 164 -20.91 9.20 10.04
N ASP A 165 -22.08 9.43 10.61
CA ASP A 165 -22.97 8.39 11.17
C ASP A 165 -23.31 7.31 10.14
N GLY A 166 -23.58 7.69 8.88
CA GLY A 166 -23.96 6.76 7.82
C GLY A 166 -22.80 5.87 7.30
N LYS A 167 -21.56 6.14 7.74
CA LYS A 167 -20.38 5.34 7.40
C LYS A 167 -19.79 4.58 8.59
N VAL A 168 -20.38 4.73 9.75
CA VAL A 168 -20.13 3.84 10.90
C VAL A 168 -20.89 2.55 10.61
N THR A 169 -20.15 1.45 10.62
CA THR A 169 -20.72 0.09 10.49
C THR A 169 -21.06 -0.45 11.89
N ASP A 170 -20.84 -1.73 12.16
CA ASP A 170 -21.08 -2.33 13.48
C ASP A 170 -20.28 -1.66 14.61
N HIS A 171 -19.10 -1.14 14.27
CA HIS A 171 -18.19 -0.45 15.18
C HIS A 171 -17.61 0.79 14.50
N HIS A 172 -17.40 1.86 15.28
CA HIS A 172 -16.70 3.05 14.81
C HIS A 172 -15.19 2.82 14.64
N ALA A 173 -14.50 3.79 14.07
CA ALA A 173 -13.04 3.78 13.88
C ALA A 173 -12.25 3.56 15.18
N LEU A 174 -10.98 3.20 15.03
CA LEU A 174 -10.04 3.08 16.14
C LEU A 174 -9.68 4.45 16.70
N ILE A 175 -9.96 4.65 17.98
CA ILE A 175 -9.60 5.83 18.77
C ILE A 175 -9.11 5.38 20.14
N VAL A 176 -8.35 6.24 20.83
CA VAL A 176 -8.02 6.02 22.23
C VAL A 176 -9.23 6.32 23.10
N THR A 177 -9.29 5.70 24.26
CA THR A 177 -10.32 5.96 25.28
C THR A 177 -9.90 7.11 26.22
N GLU A 178 -10.69 7.35 27.22
CA GLU A 178 -10.39 8.26 28.33
C GLU A 178 -9.28 7.73 29.27
N ASN A 179 -8.93 6.46 29.20
CA ASN A 179 -7.94 5.85 30.06
C ASN A 179 -6.51 6.13 29.55
N LEU A 180 -5.65 6.56 30.45
CA LEU A 180 -4.24 6.70 30.15
C LEU A 180 -3.53 5.36 30.33
N PRO A 181 -2.60 5.01 29.42
CA PRO A 181 -1.82 3.80 29.59
C PRO A 181 -0.85 3.91 30.75
N GLY A 182 -0.75 2.84 31.55
CA GLY A 182 0.34 2.64 32.50
C GLY A 182 1.62 2.20 31.76
N LYS A 183 2.40 1.33 32.41
CA LYS A 183 3.59 0.74 31.76
C LYS A 183 3.14 -0.25 30.67
N MET A 184 3.55 -0.01 29.44
CA MET A 184 3.32 -0.88 28.28
C MET A 184 4.62 -1.53 27.82
N GLU A 185 4.53 -2.68 27.19
CA GLU A 185 5.63 -3.24 26.41
C GLU A 185 5.89 -2.39 25.15
N ALA A 186 7.12 -2.43 24.62
CA ALA A 186 7.53 -1.58 23.50
C ALA A 186 6.61 -1.73 22.27
N ASP A 187 6.17 -2.95 21.96
CA ASP A 187 5.28 -3.22 20.83
C ASP A 187 3.87 -2.68 21.08
N GLU A 188 3.36 -2.79 22.29
CA GLU A 188 2.06 -2.24 22.72
C GLU A 188 2.08 -0.71 22.66
N GLN A 189 3.15 -0.11 23.17
CA GLN A 189 3.37 1.34 23.10
C GLN A 189 3.39 1.82 21.65
N ALA A 190 4.09 1.12 20.77
CA ALA A 190 4.18 1.50 19.36
C ALA A 190 2.81 1.49 18.65
N ILE A 191 1.97 0.49 18.89
CA ILE A 191 0.60 0.43 18.32
C ILE A 191 -0.31 1.48 18.97
N TYR A 192 -0.25 1.67 20.29
CA TYR A 192 -1.00 2.73 20.95
C TYR A 192 -0.66 4.11 20.38
N GLU A 193 0.64 4.39 20.19
CA GLU A 193 1.11 5.66 19.64
C GLU A 193 0.70 5.87 18.17
N LEU A 194 0.61 4.81 17.37
CA LEU A 194 0.04 4.94 16.02
C LEU A 194 -1.43 5.36 16.07
N ILE A 195 -2.23 4.75 16.97
CA ILE A 195 -3.67 5.06 17.08
C ILE A 195 -3.88 6.46 17.67
N ALA A 196 -3.18 6.79 18.75
CA ALA A 196 -3.26 8.10 19.38
C ALA A 196 -2.80 9.23 18.43
N GLY A 197 -1.66 9.02 17.78
CA GLY A 197 -1.14 9.97 16.80
C GLY A 197 -2.07 10.15 15.60
N ARG A 198 -2.64 9.07 15.07
CA ARG A 198 -3.65 9.14 14.00
C ARG A 198 -4.92 9.89 14.43
N MET A 199 -5.34 9.73 15.68
CA MET A 199 -6.47 10.47 16.22
C MET A 199 -6.16 11.98 16.26
N LEU A 200 -4.97 12.37 16.74
CA LEU A 200 -4.51 13.76 16.71
C LEU A 200 -4.43 14.29 15.27
N GLU A 201 -3.85 13.54 14.32
CA GLU A 201 -3.80 13.92 12.91
C GLU A 201 -5.20 14.15 12.34
N ALA A 202 -6.11 13.19 12.53
CA ALA A 202 -7.44 13.19 11.92
C ALA A 202 -8.29 14.39 12.34
N PHE A 203 -8.11 14.89 13.56
CA PHE A 203 -8.85 16.05 14.08
C PHE A 203 -8.08 17.37 13.98
N SER A 204 -6.88 17.36 13.41
CA SER A 204 -6.05 18.54 13.19
C SER A 204 -6.46 19.32 11.93
N GLU A 205 -5.93 20.53 11.84
CA GLU A 205 -6.01 21.36 10.65
C GLU A 205 -5.26 20.70 9.48
N LYS A 206 -5.65 21.05 8.25
CA LYS A 206 -4.95 20.64 7.04
C LYS A 206 -3.54 21.19 6.97
N CYS A 207 -2.63 20.46 6.33
CA CYS A 207 -1.34 21.00 5.94
C CYS A 207 -1.50 21.85 4.68
N VAL A 208 -0.94 23.07 4.69
CA VAL A 208 -1.01 24.02 3.58
C VAL A 208 0.39 24.22 3.03
N LYS A 209 0.54 24.02 1.72
CA LYS A 209 1.80 24.19 0.99
C LYS A 209 1.63 25.10 -0.22
N ASP A 210 2.64 25.92 -0.50
CA ASP A 210 2.80 26.54 -1.80
C ASP A 210 3.68 25.64 -2.68
N VAL A 211 3.10 25.13 -3.75
CA VAL A 211 3.81 24.30 -4.74
C VAL A 211 4.08 25.15 -5.98
N THR A 212 5.37 25.26 -6.36
CA THR A 212 5.81 25.92 -7.57
C THR A 212 6.28 24.85 -8.57
N SER A 213 5.67 24.80 -9.74
CA SER A 213 6.11 23.97 -10.86
C SER A 213 6.66 24.88 -11.96
N VAL A 214 7.89 24.61 -12.38
CA VAL A 214 8.56 25.41 -13.39
C VAL A 214 8.88 24.53 -14.60
N THR A 215 8.51 25.01 -15.78
CA THR A 215 8.92 24.44 -17.05
C THR A 215 9.98 25.33 -17.66
N LEU A 216 11.13 24.75 -17.94
CA LEU A 216 12.27 25.40 -18.58
C LEU A 216 12.41 24.94 -20.03
N GLU A 217 12.95 25.76 -20.88
CA GLU A 217 13.29 25.42 -22.27
C GLU A 217 14.78 25.75 -22.51
N CYS A 218 15.50 24.78 -23.05
CA CYS A 218 16.89 24.95 -23.45
C CYS A 218 17.14 24.22 -24.76
N ALA A 219 17.60 24.92 -25.81
CA ALA A 219 17.84 24.37 -27.14
C ALA A 219 16.68 23.50 -27.70
N GLY A 220 15.44 23.98 -27.49
CA GLY A 220 14.22 23.29 -27.95
C GLY A 220 13.78 22.09 -27.07
N SER A 221 14.51 21.77 -26.02
CA SER A 221 14.16 20.70 -25.08
C SER A 221 13.51 21.26 -23.83
N LEU A 222 12.49 20.56 -23.29
CA LEU A 222 11.79 20.98 -22.09
C LEU A 222 12.32 20.25 -20.85
N PHE A 223 12.44 20.99 -19.76
CA PHE A 223 12.84 20.51 -18.45
C PHE A 223 11.82 20.93 -17.41
N THR A 224 11.59 20.08 -16.42
CA THR A 224 10.63 20.36 -15.35
C THR A 224 11.30 20.27 -13.98
N VAL A 225 10.95 21.18 -13.10
CA VAL A 225 11.33 21.16 -11.69
C VAL A 225 10.15 21.58 -10.83
N LYS A 226 10.03 20.98 -9.65
CA LYS A 226 9.04 21.36 -8.65
C LYS A 226 9.73 21.70 -7.35
N GLY A 227 9.17 22.68 -6.66
CA GLY A 227 9.55 23.01 -5.29
C GLY A 227 8.30 23.23 -4.46
N SER A 228 8.38 23.01 -3.15
CA SER A 228 7.30 23.30 -2.24
C SER A 228 7.78 23.98 -0.97
N VAL A 229 6.93 24.86 -0.43
CA VAL A 229 7.16 25.53 0.85
C VAL A 229 5.95 25.30 1.72
N THR A 230 6.14 24.74 2.91
CA THR A 230 5.07 24.52 3.88
C THR A 230 4.73 25.84 4.57
N LYS A 231 3.50 26.33 4.38
CA LYS A 231 2.95 27.50 5.10
C LYS A 231 2.45 27.13 6.49
N SER A 232 1.73 26.00 6.57
CA SER A 232 1.22 25.46 7.82
C SER A 232 1.39 23.95 7.82
N ALA A 233 2.10 23.42 8.81
CA ALA A 233 2.33 21.99 8.94
C ALA A 233 1.03 21.21 9.24
N GLY A 234 0.10 21.83 9.98
CA GLY A 234 -1.16 21.19 10.37
C GLY A 234 -0.93 19.82 11.00
N TRP A 235 -1.68 18.81 10.54
CA TRP A 235 -1.61 17.44 11.04
C TRP A 235 -0.22 16.78 10.94
N ARG A 236 0.64 17.20 10.01
CA ARG A 236 2.00 16.65 9.84
C ARG A 236 2.92 16.92 11.04
N ALA A 237 2.61 17.94 11.83
CA ALA A 237 3.38 18.24 13.03
C ALA A 237 3.20 17.24 14.17
N VAL A 238 2.17 16.36 14.15
CA VAL A 238 1.90 15.36 15.19
C VAL A 238 3.11 14.45 15.42
N PHE A 239 3.67 13.91 14.36
CA PHE A 239 4.86 13.06 14.42
C PHE A 239 6.16 13.79 14.11
N GLY A 240 6.11 15.08 13.84
CA GLY A 240 7.28 15.86 13.44
C GLY A 240 7.85 15.38 12.11
N GLU A 241 7.02 14.84 11.21
CA GLU A 241 7.46 14.34 9.92
C GLU A 241 8.11 15.46 9.13
N LYS A 242 9.40 15.27 8.84
CA LYS A 242 10.12 16.12 7.90
C LYS A 242 9.55 15.83 6.51
N GLU A 243 9.45 16.85 5.71
CA GLU A 243 9.09 16.68 4.32
C GLU A 243 10.18 15.84 3.64
N ASP A 244 9.85 14.59 3.29
CA ASP A 244 10.71 13.74 2.50
C ASP A 244 10.48 14.00 1.01
N GLY A 245 11.57 14.19 0.27
CA GLY A 245 11.58 14.11 -1.18
C GLY A 245 12.25 15.29 -1.89
N GLU A 246 12.58 15.03 -3.15
CA GLU A 246 13.16 15.99 -4.10
C GLU A 246 12.23 17.21 -4.36
N ASP A 247 10.94 17.12 -3.99
CA ASP A 247 9.93 18.15 -4.16
C ASP A 247 10.06 19.32 -3.15
N ASN A 248 10.97 19.24 -2.18
CA ASN A 248 11.22 20.30 -1.19
C ASN A 248 12.36 21.25 -1.56
N ALA A 249 12.81 21.21 -2.80
CA ALA A 249 13.80 22.18 -3.27
C ALA A 249 13.25 23.61 -3.13
N THR A 250 13.97 24.45 -2.40
CA THR A 250 13.71 25.88 -2.40
C THR A 250 14.08 26.41 -3.77
N LEU A 251 13.08 26.75 -4.57
CA LEU A 251 13.31 27.36 -5.89
C LEU A 251 13.45 28.87 -5.75
N PRO A 252 14.34 29.52 -6.56
CA PRO A 252 14.38 30.96 -6.63
C PRO A 252 13.08 31.52 -7.21
N VAL A 253 12.81 32.80 -6.95
CA VAL A 253 11.64 33.45 -7.52
C VAL A 253 11.84 33.59 -9.03
N MET A 254 11.01 32.90 -9.80
CA MET A 254 11.03 32.90 -11.27
C MET A 254 9.72 33.43 -11.84
N GLN A 255 9.82 33.99 -13.05
CA GLN A 255 8.69 34.46 -13.86
C GLN A 255 8.83 33.95 -15.29
N ASP A 256 7.73 33.84 -15.98
CA ASP A 256 7.70 33.46 -17.39
C ASP A 256 8.61 34.43 -18.20
N GLY A 257 9.40 33.85 -19.10
CA GLY A 257 10.32 34.59 -19.92
C GLY A 257 11.66 34.91 -19.29
N ASN A 258 11.89 34.63 -17.97
CA ASN A 258 13.22 34.85 -17.39
C ASN A 258 14.29 34.03 -18.16
N SER A 259 15.47 34.62 -18.34
CA SER A 259 16.65 33.95 -18.85
C SER A 259 17.56 33.61 -17.66
N LEU A 260 17.97 32.35 -17.59
CA LEU A 260 18.84 31.82 -16.54
C LEU A 260 20.13 31.30 -17.17
N SER A 261 21.22 31.26 -16.41
CA SER A 261 22.47 30.65 -16.86
C SER A 261 22.39 29.12 -16.82
N LEU A 262 22.90 28.48 -17.85
CA LEU A 262 23.13 27.02 -17.84
C LEU A 262 24.42 26.75 -17.04
N SER A 263 24.32 26.20 -15.86
CA SER A 263 25.48 25.86 -15.02
C SER A 263 26.03 24.46 -15.30
N GLY A 264 25.21 23.58 -15.85
CA GLY A 264 25.62 22.20 -16.21
C GLY A 264 24.49 21.39 -16.79
N ILE A 265 24.87 20.29 -17.49
CA ILE A 265 23.95 19.30 -18.04
C ILE A 265 24.59 17.93 -17.94
N GLU A 266 23.84 16.96 -17.47
CA GLU A 266 24.28 15.58 -17.23
C GLU A 266 23.34 14.60 -17.94
N LEU A 267 23.92 13.55 -18.53
CA LEU A 267 23.18 12.42 -19.08
C LEU A 267 23.00 11.34 -18.00
N LEU A 268 21.76 11.04 -17.66
CA LEU A 268 21.41 10.00 -16.72
C LEU A 268 20.95 8.75 -17.46
N GLU A 269 21.68 7.63 -17.30
CA GLU A 269 21.19 6.31 -17.70
C GLU A 269 20.28 5.76 -16.59
N LYS A 270 19.07 5.39 -16.93
CA LYS A 270 18.06 4.83 -16.03
C LYS A 270 17.52 3.51 -16.59
N GLN A 271 16.89 2.74 -15.74
CA GLN A 271 16.22 1.50 -16.15
C GLN A 271 14.81 1.47 -15.57
N THR A 272 13.89 0.89 -16.34
CA THR A 272 12.57 0.55 -15.82
C THR A 272 12.73 -0.49 -14.70
N LYS A 273 11.86 -0.41 -13.69
CA LYS A 273 11.87 -1.34 -12.54
C LYS A 273 10.58 -2.15 -12.54
N PRO A 274 10.63 -3.42 -12.15
CA PRO A 274 9.42 -4.22 -11.97
C PRO A 274 8.57 -3.65 -10.83
N LYS A 275 7.29 -3.98 -10.84
CA LYS A 275 6.46 -3.76 -9.65
C LYS A 275 7.10 -4.49 -8.46
N PRO A 276 7.26 -3.87 -7.30
CA PRO A 276 7.87 -4.51 -6.13
C PRO A 276 7.06 -5.74 -5.69
N LEU A 277 7.74 -6.71 -5.09
CA LEU A 277 7.09 -7.84 -4.45
C LEU A 277 6.09 -7.36 -3.39
N HIS A 278 5.06 -8.15 -3.12
CA HIS A 278 4.14 -7.82 -2.05
C HIS A 278 4.82 -7.84 -0.69
N THR A 279 4.55 -6.79 0.10
CA THR A 279 4.65 -6.82 1.56
C THR A 279 3.26 -7.14 2.13
N GLU A 280 3.12 -7.41 3.41
CA GLU A 280 1.78 -7.56 3.99
C GLU A 280 0.93 -6.30 3.80
N SER A 281 1.52 -5.11 3.94
CA SER A 281 0.84 -3.83 3.69
C SER A 281 0.28 -3.74 2.27
N SER A 282 1.10 -4.03 1.25
CA SER A 282 0.66 -3.97 -0.15
C SER A 282 -0.30 -5.11 -0.52
N LEU A 283 -0.16 -6.28 0.10
CA LEU A 283 -1.11 -7.39 -0.08
C LEU A 283 -2.48 -7.06 0.52
N LEU A 284 -2.52 -6.53 1.75
CA LEU A 284 -3.75 -6.06 2.37
C LEU A 284 -4.45 -5.01 1.50
N SER A 285 -3.69 -4.08 0.90
CA SER A 285 -4.25 -3.11 -0.05
C SER A 285 -4.83 -3.79 -1.29
N SER A 286 -4.15 -4.78 -1.87
CA SER A 286 -4.65 -5.54 -3.02
C SER A 286 -5.90 -6.36 -2.67
N MET A 287 -5.94 -6.97 -1.48
CA MET A 287 -7.13 -7.68 -1.00
C MET A 287 -8.31 -6.74 -0.80
N GLU A 288 -8.10 -5.58 -0.20
CA GLU A 288 -9.12 -4.57 0.05
C GLU A 288 -9.71 -3.98 -1.25
N THR A 289 -8.87 -3.78 -2.26
CA THR A 289 -9.26 -3.15 -3.53
C THR A 289 -9.50 -4.14 -4.67
N ALA A 290 -9.49 -5.44 -4.39
CA ALA A 290 -9.60 -6.49 -5.42
C ALA A 290 -10.82 -6.34 -6.33
N GLY A 291 -11.94 -5.88 -5.80
CA GLY A 291 -13.16 -5.63 -6.59
C GLY A 291 -13.05 -4.49 -7.60
N LYS A 292 -12.05 -3.58 -7.46
CA LYS A 292 -11.93 -2.43 -8.38
C LYS A 292 -11.50 -2.83 -9.80
N GLU A 293 -10.84 -3.97 -9.95
CA GLU A 293 -10.35 -4.49 -11.23
C GLU A 293 -11.43 -5.26 -11.99
N LEU A 294 -12.59 -5.54 -11.38
CA LEU A 294 -13.70 -6.24 -12.02
C LEU A 294 -14.35 -5.35 -13.10
N GLU A 295 -14.62 -5.94 -14.26
CA GLU A 295 -15.30 -5.25 -15.36
C GLU A 295 -16.81 -5.12 -15.12
N ASN A 296 -17.42 -6.13 -14.49
CA ASN A 296 -18.84 -6.15 -14.19
C ASN A 296 -19.18 -5.15 -13.06
N ALA A 297 -20.02 -4.17 -13.36
CA ALA A 297 -20.38 -3.09 -12.43
C ALA A 297 -21.12 -3.58 -11.18
N GLU A 298 -21.97 -4.61 -11.30
CA GLU A 298 -22.73 -5.19 -10.17
C GLU A 298 -21.79 -5.90 -9.21
N LEU A 299 -20.88 -6.74 -9.72
CA LEU A 299 -19.87 -7.44 -8.92
C LEU A 299 -18.87 -6.46 -8.30
N LYS A 300 -18.51 -5.40 -9.03
CA LYS A 300 -17.68 -4.32 -8.51
C LYS A 300 -18.34 -3.59 -7.34
N ALA A 301 -19.65 -3.34 -7.42
CA ALA A 301 -20.41 -2.72 -6.35
C ALA A 301 -20.47 -3.63 -5.11
N SER A 302 -20.73 -4.93 -5.29
CA SER A 302 -20.80 -5.91 -4.19
C SER A 302 -19.48 -6.10 -3.46
N MET A 303 -18.34 -5.87 -4.13
CA MET A 303 -17.01 -5.99 -3.52
C MET A 303 -16.43 -4.64 -3.08
N LYS A 304 -17.14 -3.54 -3.26
CA LYS A 304 -16.61 -2.18 -3.03
C LYS A 304 -16.09 -1.99 -1.60
N ASP A 305 -16.81 -2.53 -0.63
CA ASP A 305 -16.54 -2.31 0.78
C ASP A 305 -15.92 -3.54 1.48
N THR A 306 -15.94 -4.71 0.83
CA THR A 306 -15.43 -5.96 1.41
C THR A 306 -14.10 -6.42 0.82
N GLY A 307 -13.93 -6.39 -0.49
CA GLY A 307 -12.75 -6.93 -1.16
C GLY A 307 -12.61 -8.45 -0.96
N ILE A 308 -11.38 -8.95 -0.88
CA ILE A 308 -11.07 -10.33 -0.50
C ILE A 308 -10.87 -10.42 1.01
N GLY A 309 -11.76 -11.12 1.69
CA GLY A 309 -11.82 -11.19 3.14
C GLY A 309 -12.25 -9.86 3.78
N THR A 310 -12.76 -9.94 4.98
CA THR A 310 -13.10 -8.78 5.80
C THR A 310 -11.88 -8.26 6.57
N PRO A 311 -11.89 -7.05 7.12
CA PRO A 311 -10.81 -6.56 7.99
C PRO A 311 -10.44 -7.57 9.09
N ALA A 312 -11.43 -8.23 9.69
CA ALA A 312 -11.22 -9.21 10.76
C ALA A 312 -10.57 -10.53 10.29
N THR A 313 -10.68 -10.90 9.02
CA THR A 313 -10.25 -12.21 8.51
C THR A 313 -8.99 -12.17 7.64
N ARG A 314 -8.59 -11.03 7.09
CA ARG A 314 -7.43 -10.92 6.19
C ARG A 314 -6.14 -11.42 6.83
N ALA A 315 -5.87 -11.05 8.10
CA ALA A 315 -4.70 -11.54 8.83
C ALA A 315 -4.67 -13.07 8.89
N ALA A 316 -5.77 -13.70 9.30
CA ALA A 316 -5.87 -15.16 9.38
C ALA A 316 -5.73 -15.85 8.01
N ILE A 317 -6.21 -15.22 6.92
CA ILE A 317 -6.00 -15.72 5.56
C ILE A 317 -4.50 -15.75 5.24
N ILE A 318 -3.77 -14.68 5.54
CA ILE A 318 -2.32 -14.57 5.29
C ILE A 318 -1.57 -15.60 6.13
N GLU A 319 -1.84 -15.69 7.44
CA GLU A 319 -1.20 -16.65 8.33
C GLU A 319 -1.49 -18.11 7.92
N THR A 320 -2.67 -18.39 7.36
CA THR A 320 -2.96 -19.73 6.79
C THR A 320 -2.02 -20.07 5.63
N LEU A 321 -1.65 -19.11 4.79
CA LEU A 321 -0.70 -19.36 3.70
C LEU A 321 0.70 -19.68 4.25
N PHE A 322 1.12 -19.02 5.33
CA PHE A 322 2.37 -19.32 6.03
C PHE A 322 2.34 -20.69 6.68
N SER A 323 1.30 -21.00 7.45
CA SER A 323 1.17 -22.29 8.17
C SER A 323 1.13 -23.48 7.22
N ARG A 324 0.57 -23.30 6.02
CA ARG A 324 0.58 -24.28 4.93
C ARG A 324 1.89 -24.32 4.15
N GLN A 325 2.83 -23.46 4.48
CA GLN A 325 4.11 -23.34 3.79
C GLN A 325 3.97 -23.00 2.30
N TYR A 326 2.95 -22.24 1.92
CA TYR A 326 2.80 -21.75 0.54
C TYR A 326 3.60 -20.50 0.28
N ILE A 327 3.85 -19.70 1.32
CA ILE A 327 4.63 -18.47 1.27
C ILE A 327 5.62 -18.40 2.44
N ILE A 328 6.66 -17.60 2.26
CA ILE A 328 7.62 -17.23 3.31
C ILE A 328 7.82 -15.72 3.32
N ARG A 329 8.36 -15.20 4.43
CA ARG A 329 8.82 -13.81 4.52
C ARG A 329 10.32 -13.76 4.21
N GLU A 330 10.68 -13.00 3.17
CA GLU A 330 12.07 -12.61 2.90
C GLU A 330 12.23 -11.12 3.20
N LYS A 331 12.78 -10.78 4.36
CA LYS A 331 12.77 -9.42 4.91
C LYS A 331 11.33 -8.92 5.07
N LYS A 332 10.93 -7.91 4.28
CA LYS A 332 9.56 -7.38 4.25
C LYS A 332 8.67 -8.01 3.18
N ASN A 333 9.26 -8.77 2.27
CA ASN A 333 8.57 -9.29 1.09
C ASN A 333 7.93 -10.65 1.36
N LEU A 334 6.78 -10.86 0.74
CA LEU A 334 6.10 -12.14 0.69
C LEU A 334 6.52 -12.87 -0.58
N VAL A 335 7.14 -14.03 -0.41
CA VAL A 335 7.68 -14.83 -1.52
C VAL A 335 7.01 -16.21 -1.51
N PRO A 336 6.49 -16.69 -2.65
CA PRO A 336 5.93 -18.03 -2.72
C PRO A 336 7.06 -19.08 -2.64
N THR A 337 6.77 -20.17 -1.94
CA THR A 337 7.62 -21.37 -1.94
C THR A 337 7.41 -22.18 -3.23
N GLU A 338 8.26 -23.19 -3.47
CA GLU A 338 8.01 -24.16 -4.56
C GLU A 338 6.64 -24.82 -4.44
N LYS A 339 6.23 -25.17 -3.21
CA LYS A 339 4.90 -25.71 -2.91
C LYS A 339 3.79 -24.70 -3.25
N GLY A 340 3.97 -23.43 -2.89
CA GLY A 340 3.02 -22.37 -3.22
C GLY A 340 2.88 -22.16 -4.72
N LEU A 341 3.99 -22.15 -5.45
CA LEU A 341 3.99 -22.05 -6.92
C LEU A 341 3.36 -23.28 -7.58
N ALA A 342 3.59 -24.47 -7.06
CA ALA A 342 2.93 -25.70 -7.57
C ALA A 342 1.43 -25.62 -7.40
N VAL A 343 0.93 -25.22 -6.22
CA VAL A 343 -0.51 -25.01 -5.98
C VAL A 343 -1.06 -23.92 -6.91
N TYR A 344 -0.36 -22.78 -7.03
CA TYR A 344 -0.78 -21.70 -7.92
C TYR A 344 -0.90 -22.18 -9.39
N ASN A 345 0.05 -22.93 -9.90
CA ASN A 345 0.01 -23.45 -11.27
C ASN A 345 -1.18 -24.36 -11.54
N ILE A 346 -1.70 -25.05 -10.49
CA ILE A 346 -2.89 -25.89 -10.59
C ILE A 346 -4.18 -25.06 -10.64
N ILE A 347 -4.22 -23.98 -9.86
CA ILE A 347 -5.46 -23.24 -9.62
C ILE A 347 -5.59 -21.96 -10.44
N ARG A 348 -4.50 -21.42 -11.03
CA ARG A 348 -4.49 -20.08 -11.65
C ARG A 348 -5.54 -19.88 -12.74
N ASP A 349 -5.86 -20.94 -13.49
CA ASP A 349 -6.82 -20.90 -14.59
C ASP A 349 -8.23 -21.39 -14.14
N LYS A 350 -8.44 -21.55 -12.82
CA LYS A 350 -9.69 -22.02 -12.24
C LYS A 350 -10.39 -20.90 -11.48
N LYS A 351 -11.72 -20.91 -11.53
CA LYS A 351 -12.56 -19.89 -10.85
C LYS A 351 -12.27 -19.73 -9.35
N ILE A 352 -11.77 -20.78 -8.67
CA ILE A 352 -11.43 -20.71 -7.24
C ILE A 352 -10.29 -19.73 -6.93
N ALA A 353 -9.45 -19.40 -7.92
CA ALA A 353 -8.38 -18.42 -7.77
C ALA A 353 -8.82 -17.02 -8.21
N ASP A 354 -9.99 -16.89 -8.82
CA ASP A 354 -10.50 -15.64 -9.36
C ASP A 354 -11.21 -14.81 -8.27
N VAL A 355 -10.97 -13.51 -8.33
CA VAL A 355 -11.65 -12.51 -7.49
C VAL A 355 -13.13 -12.40 -7.87
N GLU A 356 -13.47 -12.57 -9.15
CA GLU A 356 -14.83 -12.47 -9.67
C GLU A 356 -15.78 -13.44 -8.96
N MET A 357 -15.33 -14.66 -8.70
CA MET A 357 -16.14 -15.64 -7.98
C MET A 357 -16.53 -15.17 -6.56
N THR A 358 -15.60 -14.51 -5.86
CA THR A 358 -15.91 -13.91 -4.56
C THR A 358 -16.98 -12.84 -4.71
N GLY A 359 -16.84 -11.98 -5.73
CA GLY A 359 -17.83 -10.94 -6.03
C GLY A 359 -19.21 -11.51 -6.34
N MET A 360 -19.28 -12.62 -7.10
CA MET A 360 -20.54 -13.31 -7.39
C MET A 360 -21.20 -13.84 -6.12
N TRP A 361 -20.44 -14.40 -5.19
CA TRP A 361 -20.98 -14.92 -3.93
C TRP A 361 -21.44 -13.78 -3.01
N GLU A 362 -20.67 -12.73 -2.86
CA GLU A 362 -21.07 -11.55 -2.06
C GLU A 362 -22.34 -10.91 -2.62
N ASN A 363 -22.44 -10.74 -3.95
CA ASN A 363 -23.66 -10.26 -4.60
C ASN A 363 -24.86 -11.15 -4.33
N THR A 364 -24.66 -12.48 -4.36
CA THR A 364 -25.72 -13.43 -4.09
C THR A 364 -26.17 -13.38 -2.63
N LEU A 365 -25.23 -13.22 -1.69
CA LEU A 365 -25.54 -13.05 -0.27
C LEU A 365 -26.34 -11.75 -0.02
N ALA A 366 -25.99 -10.65 -0.70
CA ALA A 366 -26.76 -9.40 -0.64
C ALA A 366 -28.20 -9.58 -1.17
N LYS A 367 -28.39 -10.38 -2.23
CA LYS A 367 -29.73 -10.74 -2.74
C LYS A 367 -30.55 -11.61 -1.78
N ILE A 368 -29.87 -12.41 -0.95
CA ILE A 368 -30.57 -13.15 0.12
C ILE A 368 -31.00 -12.19 1.23
N GLU A 369 -30.13 -11.26 1.60
CA GLU A 369 -30.42 -10.26 2.62
C GLU A 369 -31.61 -9.34 2.21
N SER A 370 -31.68 -8.96 0.94
CA SER A 370 -32.80 -8.19 0.39
C SER A 370 -34.09 -9.00 0.16
N GLY A 371 -34.02 -10.33 0.32
CA GLY A 371 -35.17 -11.24 0.07
C GLY A 371 -35.41 -11.56 -1.40
N GLU A 372 -34.52 -11.15 -2.30
CA GLU A 372 -34.62 -11.44 -3.75
C GLU A 372 -34.25 -12.89 -4.09
N MET A 373 -33.48 -13.55 -3.23
CA MET A 373 -33.05 -14.94 -3.40
C MET A 373 -33.21 -15.76 -2.11
N THR A 374 -33.51 -17.05 -2.25
CA THR A 374 -33.60 -17.95 -1.10
C THR A 374 -32.22 -18.53 -0.72
N PRO A 375 -31.93 -18.73 0.58
CA PRO A 375 -30.67 -19.36 1.02
C PRO A 375 -30.43 -20.73 0.41
N ASP A 376 -31.51 -21.51 0.17
CA ASP A 376 -31.42 -22.86 -0.43
C ASP A 376 -30.90 -22.86 -1.86
N THR A 377 -31.26 -21.85 -2.65
CA THR A 377 -30.74 -21.68 -4.02
C THR A 377 -29.24 -21.46 -4.01
N PHE A 378 -28.76 -20.60 -3.12
CA PHE A 378 -27.34 -20.35 -2.94
C PHE A 378 -26.58 -21.60 -2.48
N ARG A 379 -27.10 -22.30 -1.47
CA ARG A 379 -26.51 -23.53 -0.96
C ARG A 379 -26.36 -24.61 -2.04
N LYS A 380 -27.40 -24.85 -2.84
CA LYS A 380 -27.34 -25.77 -3.97
C LYS A 380 -26.29 -25.38 -5.01
N GLY A 381 -26.18 -24.07 -5.30
CA GLY A 381 -25.14 -23.55 -6.20
C GLY A 381 -23.72 -23.82 -5.70
N ILE A 382 -23.46 -23.61 -4.39
CA ILE A 382 -22.17 -23.93 -3.77
C ILE A 382 -21.89 -25.45 -3.81
N GLU A 383 -22.88 -26.28 -3.52
CA GLU A 383 -22.71 -27.75 -3.56
C GLU A 383 -22.33 -28.25 -4.96
N VAL A 384 -23.01 -27.73 -6.00
CA VAL A 384 -22.68 -28.04 -7.39
C VAL A 384 -21.24 -27.60 -7.72
N TYR A 385 -20.89 -26.37 -7.38
CA TYR A 385 -19.54 -25.86 -7.62
C TYR A 385 -18.48 -26.66 -6.84
N ALA A 386 -18.73 -26.99 -5.59
CA ALA A 386 -17.79 -27.79 -4.79
C ALA A 386 -17.53 -29.17 -5.41
N ARG A 387 -18.57 -29.84 -5.92
CA ARG A 387 -18.42 -31.10 -6.65
C ARG A 387 -17.62 -30.94 -7.94
N GLN A 388 -17.92 -29.89 -8.72
CA GLN A 388 -17.24 -29.62 -9.98
C GLN A 388 -15.74 -29.37 -9.73
N ILE A 389 -15.38 -28.42 -8.85
CA ILE A 389 -13.97 -28.09 -8.59
C ILE A 389 -13.20 -29.24 -7.97
N THR A 390 -13.87 -30.09 -7.15
CA THR A 390 -13.25 -31.30 -6.61
C THR A 390 -12.93 -32.30 -7.72
N ALA A 391 -13.85 -32.56 -8.64
CA ALA A 391 -13.60 -33.41 -9.78
C ALA A 391 -12.43 -32.87 -10.64
N GLU A 392 -12.48 -31.60 -11.00
CA GLU A 392 -11.40 -30.94 -11.77
C GLU A 392 -10.02 -31.04 -11.09
N LEU A 393 -9.95 -30.95 -9.75
CA LEU A 393 -8.69 -31.03 -9.00
C LEU A 393 -8.20 -32.48 -8.81
N LEU A 394 -9.10 -33.47 -8.76
CA LEU A 394 -8.73 -34.88 -8.69
C LEU A 394 -8.12 -35.39 -10.00
N ASP A 395 -8.53 -34.83 -11.14
CA ASP A 395 -8.00 -35.18 -12.46
C ASP A 395 -6.64 -34.51 -12.76
N VAL A 396 -6.19 -33.58 -11.90
CA VAL A 396 -4.87 -32.92 -12.07
C VAL A 396 -3.77 -33.93 -11.76
N GLN A 397 -3.08 -34.38 -12.80
CA GLN A 397 -1.83 -35.12 -12.64
C GLN A 397 -0.75 -34.15 -12.17
N LEU A 398 -0.42 -34.22 -10.89
CA LEU A 398 0.72 -33.50 -10.31
C LEU A 398 2.01 -34.11 -10.88
N SER A 399 2.53 -33.60 -11.99
CA SER A 399 3.94 -33.74 -12.31
C SER A 399 4.69 -32.87 -11.30
N PHE A 400 4.95 -33.39 -10.13
CA PHE A 400 6.06 -32.86 -9.34
C PHE A 400 7.30 -33.07 -10.21
N ALA A 401 7.80 -32.02 -10.80
CA ALA A 401 9.19 -31.95 -11.16
C ALA A 401 9.93 -32.09 -9.80
N SER A 402 10.06 -33.30 -9.36
CA SER A 402 11.02 -33.72 -8.33
C SER A 402 12.42 -33.55 -8.95
N GLY A 403 12.69 -32.30 -9.27
CA GLY A 403 13.95 -31.87 -9.86
C GLY A 403 15.00 -31.58 -8.82
N GLY A 404 15.06 -32.31 -7.74
CA GLY A 404 16.31 -32.58 -7.09
C GLY A 404 17.01 -33.68 -7.89
N ASN A 405 18.13 -33.38 -8.52
CA ASN A 405 19.07 -34.40 -9.04
C ASN A 405 19.64 -35.23 -7.86
N CYS A 406 18.74 -35.84 -7.07
CA CYS A 406 19.18 -36.79 -6.04
C CYS A 406 19.62 -38.07 -6.73
N VAL A 407 20.91 -38.15 -6.99
CA VAL A 407 21.54 -39.37 -7.45
C VAL A 407 21.33 -40.44 -6.36
N CYS A 408 20.95 -41.62 -6.76
CA CYS A 408 20.73 -42.72 -5.83
C CYS A 408 22.03 -43.00 -5.06
N PRO A 409 22.07 -42.93 -3.71
CA PRO A 409 23.26 -43.14 -2.93
C PRO A 409 23.77 -44.58 -3.02
N LYS A 410 22.91 -45.52 -3.44
CA LYS A 410 23.24 -46.93 -3.56
C LYS A 410 23.89 -47.28 -4.91
N CYS A 411 23.27 -46.90 -6.02
CA CYS A 411 23.82 -47.23 -7.35
C CYS A 411 24.60 -46.09 -8.01
N LYS A 412 24.54 -44.87 -7.49
CA LYS A 412 25.22 -43.65 -7.96
C LYS A 412 25.00 -43.26 -9.43
N THR A 413 24.13 -43.99 -10.14
CA THR A 413 23.80 -43.80 -11.56
C THR A 413 22.32 -43.52 -11.79
N GLY A 414 21.41 -44.10 -10.96
CA GLY A 414 19.98 -43.83 -11.01
C GLY A 414 19.59 -42.60 -10.22
N ARG A 415 18.35 -42.10 -10.46
CA ARG A 415 17.76 -40.99 -9.72
C ARG A 415 16.79 -41.55 -8.70
N ILE A 416 16.62 -40.85 -7.56
CA ILE A 416 15.59 -41.19 -6.59
C ILE A 416 14.28 -40.57 -7.04
N LEU A 417 13.29 -41.41 -7.28
CA LEU A 417 11.90 -41.04 -7.57
C LEU A 417 11.09 -41.12 -6.26
N PHE A 418 10.51 -40.00 -5.87
CA PHE A 418 9.69 -39.90 -4.66
C PHE A 418 8.23 -40.15 -5.01
N TYR A 419 7.59 -41.04 -4.30
CA TYR A 419 6.17 -41.33 -4.33
C TYR A 419 5.55 -40.99 -2.96
N PRO A 420 4.21 -40.82 -2.84
CA PRO A 420 3.59 -40.36 -1.59
C PRO A 420 3.93 -41.17 -0.33
N LYS A 421 4.36 -42.43 -0.47
CA LYS A 421 4.69 -43.32 0.66
C LYS A 421 6.08 -43.98 0.54
N VAL A 422 6.76 -43.86 -0.57
CA VAL A 422 8.06 -44.52 -0.82
C VAL A 422 8.94 -43.72 -1.76
N ALA A 423 10.25 -43.87 -1.60
CA ALA A 423 11.25 -43.42 -2.57
C ALA A 423 11.89 -44.63 -3.26
N LYS A 424 11.94 -44.61 -4.61
CA LYS A 424 12.53 -45.70 -5.40
C LYS A 424 13.63 -45.15 -6.29
N CYS A 425 14.65 -45.98 -6.54
CA CYS A 425 15.65 -45.70 -7.55
C CYS A 425 15.07 -45.95 -8.95
N SER A 426 15.44 -45.09 -9.92
CA SER A 426 15.05 -45.24 -11.33
C SER A 426 15.74 -46.43 -12.04
N ASN A 427 16.74 -47.03 -11.42
CA ASN A 427 17.40 -48.26 -11.86
C ASN A 427 16.98 -49.45 -11.02
#